data_f31ed2f3a33de80267e5e6b64af42e75
#
_entry.id   f31ed2f3a33de80267e5e6b64af42e75
#
_cell.length_a   1.000
_cell.length_b   1.000
_cell.length_c   1.000
_cell.angle_alpha   90.00
_cell.angle_beta   90.00
_cell.angle_gamma   90.00
#
_symmetry.space_group_name_H-M   'P 1'
#
loop_
_entity.id
_entity.type
_entity.pdbx_description
1 polymer ?
#
loop_
_entity_poly.entity_id
_entity_poly.type
_entity_poly.pdbx_seq_one_letter_code
_entity_poly.pdbx_strand_id
1 'polypeptide(L)'
;LFEKFDKLSYTEIAGEILRHCPMETKQRYPLSLLRLCYALFADAAFTEYQQLLEEAKDIICDGNDPNLLGEWELIAAFQDFPNLEKMEQHYQRAKRLMTAPSVIFTVGEPFLFGSISMWRLFYTKPGELERTAETLERVMQLYNSLTAGHGSGAAELYRGEVCCAQGRFADAEIYGYQALYASLQRKNACVTYGAALLLGTNAVYRGDL
;
A
#
# COMPACT_ATOMS: atom_id res chain seq x y z
N LEU A 1 11.08 -28.16 8.00
CA LEU A 1 10.29 -27.38 7.03
C LEU A 1 10.50 -25.88 7.25
N PHE A 2 10.41 -25.36 8.49
CA PHE A 2 10.57 -23.93 8.80
C PHE A 2 11.97 -23.37 8.47
N GLU A 3 13.06 -24.14 8.68
CA GLU A 3 14.42 -23.71 8.31
C GLU A 3 14.66 -23.52 6.79
N LYS A 4 13.79 -24.08 5.95
CA LYS A 4 13.84 -23.88 4.51
C LYS A 4 13.08 -22.61 4.08
N PHE A 5 12.02 -22.21 4.79
CA PHE A 5 11.21 -21.04 4.45
C PHE A 5 11.97 -19.73 4.64
N ASP A 6 12.86 -19.61 5.60
CA ASP A 6 13.70 -18.41 5.80
C ASP A 6 14.68 -18.12 4.64
N LYS A 7 14.82 -19.04 3.70
CA LYS A 7 15.74 -18.93 2.55
C LYS A 7 15.05 -18.82 1.20
N LEU A 8 13.72 -18.99 1.14
CA LEU A 8 12.96 -18.88 -0.09
C LEU A 8 12.44 -17.44 -0.25
N SER A 9 12.53 -16.91 -1.46
CA SER A 9 11.85 -15.67 -1.82
C SER A 9 10.32 -15.88 -1.81
N TYR A 10 9.56 -14.81 -1.64
CA TYR A 10 8.10 -14.89 -1.73
C TYR A 10 7.63 -15.45 -3.08
N THR A 11 8.34 -15.16 -4.15
CA THR A 11 8.08 -15.70 -5.50
C THR A 11 8.24 -17.23 -5.54
N GLU A 12 9.29 -17.77 -4.92
CA GLU A 12 9.49 -19.22 -4.84
C GLU A 12 8.41 -19.90 -4.00
N ILE A 13 8.05 -19.30 -2.84
CA ILE A 13 6.96 -19.78 -1.99
C ILE A 13 5.64 -19.79 -2.74
N ALA A 14 5.31 -18.72 -3.46
CA ALA A 14 4.10 -18.64 -4.26
C ALA A 14 4.08 -19.70 -5.36
N GLY A 15 5.19 -19.89 -6.05
CA GLY A 15 5.32 -20.92 -7.07
C GLY A 15 5.08 -22.33 -6.51
N GLU A 16 5.59 -22.63 -5.33
CA GLU A 16 5.35 -23.91 -4.65
C GLU A 16 3.87 -24.07 -4.22
N ILE A 17 3.25 -23.00 -3.70
CA ILE A 17 1.83 -23.02 -3.31
C ILE A 17 0.94 -23.19 -4.54
N LEU A 18 1.19 -22.48 -5.62
CA LEU A 18 0.41 -22.59 -6.86
C LEU A 18 0.49 -24.01 -7.43
N ARG A 19 1.67 -24.64 -7.44
CA ARG A 19 1.90 -25.96 -8.06
C ARG A 19 1.52 -27.13 -7.17
N HIS A 20 1.74 -27.04 -5.88
CA HIS A 20 1.80 -28.23 -5.00
C HIS A 20 0.87 -28.19 -3.79
N CYS A 21 0.32 -27.01 -3.40
CA CYS A 21 -0.58 -26.94 -2.28
C CYS A 21 -1.98 -27.47 -2.66
N PRO A 22 -2.53 -28.48 -1.94
CA PRO A 22 -3.87 -28.98 -2.22
C PRO A 22 -4.93 -27.87 -2.10
N MET A 23 -5.94 -27.91 -2.95
CA MET A 23 -7.04 -26.95 -2.98
C MET A 23 -7.75 -26.85 -1.62
N GLU A 24 -7.98 -27.97 -0.96
CA GLU A 24 -8.57 -28.02 0.39
C GLU A 24 -7.76 -27.20 1.41
N THR A 25 -6.42 -27.21 1.33
CA THR A 25 -5.55 -26.42 2.20
C THR A 25 -5.66 -24.93 1.85
N LYS A 26 -5.70 -24.58 0.57
CA LYS A 26 -5.88 -23.20 0.12
C LYS A 26 -7.22 -22.63 0.58
N GLN A 27 -8.30 -23.40 0.45
CA GLN A 27 -9.64 -23.03 0.92
C GLN A 27 -9.70 -22.81 2.44
N ARG A 28 -8.89 -23.56 3.19
CA ARG A 28 -8.82 -23.42 4.66
C ARG A 28 -8.08 -22.16 5.13
N TYR A 29 -7.17 -21.60 4.31
CA TYR A 29 -6.32 -20.47 4.69
C TYR A 29 -6.32 -19.33 3.66
N PRO A 30 -7.47 -18.79 3.25
CA PRO A 30 -7.58 -17.79 2.19
C PRO A 30 -6.88 -16.46 2.55
N LEU A 31 -6.88 -16.05 3.82
CA LEU A 31 -6.14 -14.86 4.27
C LEU A 31 -4.63 -14.99 4.09
N SER A 32 -4.09 -16.21 4.24
CA SER A 32 -2.67 -16.46 3.99
C SER A 32 -2.30 -16.31 2.52
N LEU A 33 -3.23 -16.68 1.60
CA LEU A 33 -3.05 -16.44 0.17
C LEU A 33 -3.03 -14.94 -0.14
N LEU A 34 -3.94 -14.16 0.45
CA LEU A 34 -3.99 -12.71 0.25
C LEU A 34 -2.76 -12.01 0.82
N ARG A 35 -2.23 -12.45 1.97
CA ARG A 35 -0.95 -11.94 2.50
C ARG A 35 0.21 -12.24 1.55
N LEU A 36 0.23 -13.43 0.98
CA LEU A 36 1.25 -13.77 -0.02
C LEU A 36 1.09 -12.94 -1.29
N CYS A 37 -0.13 -12.67 -1.76
CA CYS A 37 -0.37 -11.74 -2.87
C CYS A 37 0.22 -10.35 -2.57
N TYR A 38 -0.01 -9.81 -1.37
CA TYR A 38 0.56 -8.53 -0.96
C TYR A 38 2.10 -8.55 -0.99
N ALA A 39 2.72 -9.60 -0.46
CA ALA A 39 4.16 -9.75 -0.48
C ALA A 39 4.72 -9.86 -1.91
N LEU A 40 4.06 -10.61 -2.79
CA LEU A 40 4.44 -10.72 -4.20
C LEU A 40 4.37 -9.39 -4.93
N PHE A 41 3.34 -8.60 -4.68
CA PHE A 41 3.25 -7.24 -5.22
C PHE A 41 4.41 -6.36 -4.72
N ALA A 42 4.73 -6.42 -3.43
CA ALA A 42 5.83 -5.67 -2.83
C ALA A 42 7.21 -6.07 -3.43
N ASP A 43 7.39 -7.34 -3.79
CA ASP A 43 8.59 -7.87 -4.45
C ASP A 43 8.60 -7.65 -5.97
N ALA A 44 7.60 -6.96 -6.54
CA ALA A 44 7.41 -6.77 -7.97
C ALA A 44 7.26 -8.08 -8.79
N ALA A 45 6.86 -9.17 -8.15
CA ALA A 45 6.53 -10.45 -8.76
C ALA A 45 5.08 -10.44 -9.31
N PHE A 46 4.83 -9.59 -10.30
CA PHE A 46 3.46 -9.27 -10.75
C PHE A 46 2.74 -10.45 -11.41
N THR A 47 3.44 -11.34 -12.09
CA THR A 47 2.84 -12.52 -12.72
C THR A 47 2.28 -13.48 -11.66
N GLU A 48 3.08 -13.81 -10.68
CA GLU A 48 2.70 -14.69 -9.57
C GLU A 48 1.62 -14.05 -8.71
N TYR A 49 1.72 -12.73 -8.49
CA TYR A 49 0.67 -11.95 -7.82
C TYR A 49 -0.69 -12.10 -8.52
N GLN A 50 -0.75 -11.88 -9.84
CA GLN A 50 -2.00 -11.97 -10.59
C GLN A 50 -2.60 -13.38 -10.56
N GLN A 51 -1.77 -14.40 -10.79
CA GLN A 51 -2.21 -15.80 -10.76
C GLN A 51 -2.78 -16.19 -9.39
N LEU A 52 -2.06 -15.84 -8.31
CA LEU A 52 -2.50 -16.18 -6.96
C LEU A 52 -3.74 -15.39 -6.55
N LEU A 53 -3.86 -14.14 -6.99
CA LEU A 53 -5.00 -13.28 -6.70
C LEU A 53 -6.30 -13.80 -7.35
N GLU A 54 -6.22 -14.30 -8.60
CA GLU A 54 -7.36 -14.90 -9.29
C GLU A 54 -7.78 -16.21 -8.60
N GLU A 55 -6.83 -17.08 -8.28
CA GLU A 55 -7.12 -18.32 -7.54
C GLU A 55 -7.75 -18.02 -6.15
N ALA A 56 -7.22 -17.02 -5.44
CA ALA A 56 -7.78 -16.60 -4.15
C ALA A 56 -9.21 -16.06 -4.30
N LYS A 57 -9.52 -15.37 -5.41
CA LYS A 57 -10.87 -14.88 -5.68
C LYS A 57 -11.88 -16.01 -5.78
N ASP A 58 -11.58 -17.04 -6.55
CA ASP A 58 -12.47 -18.18 -6.74
C ASP A 58 -12.77 -18.87 -5.41
N ILE A 59 -11.73 -19.13 -4.61
CA ILE A 59 -11.85 -19.70 -3.27
C ILE A 59 -12.73 -18.84 -2.34
N ILE A 60 -12.55 -17.52 -2.37
CA ILE A 60 -13.26 -16.58 -1.50
C ILE A 60 -14.71 -16.42 -1.92
N CYS A 61 -15.00 -16.38 -3.21
CA CYS A 61 -16.37 -16.29 -3.72
C CYS A 61 -17.19 -17.54 -3.35
N ASP A 62 -16.59 -18.71 -3.38
CA ASP A 62 -17.24 -19.96 -2.98
C ASP A 62 -17.59 -19.99 -1.48
N GLY A 63 -16.76 -19.34 -0.65
CA GLY A 63 -16.94 -19.28 0.80
C GLY A 63 -18.01 -18.31 1.30
N ASN A 64 -18.50 -17.40 0.44
CA ASN A 64 -19.56 -16.43 0.71
C ASN A 64 -19.36 -15.58 1.99
N ASP A 65 -18.12 -15.23 2.33
CA ASP A 65 -17.76 -14.34 3.44
C ASP A 65 -17.52 -12.91 2.94
N PRO A 66 -18.39 -11.93 3.27
CA PRO A 66 -18.24 -10.55 2.82
C PRO A 66 -16.97 -9.88 3.31
N ASN A 67 -16.51 -10.14 4.56
CA ASN A 67 -15.29 -9.54 5.08
C ASN A 67 -14.08 -10.05 4.30
N LEU A 68 -14.04 -11.34 4.00
CA LEU A 68 -12.96 -11.95 3.24
C LEU A 68 -12.92 -11.44 1.80
N LEU A 69 -14.09 -11.24 1.18
CA LEU A 69 -14.18 -10.58 -0.13
C LEU A 69 -13.73 -9.13 -0.08
N GLY A 70 -14.00 -8.43 1.02
CA GLY A 70 -13.48 -7.07 1.26
C GLY A 70 -11.96 -7.03 1.37
N GLU A 71 -11.35 -8.01 2.05
CA GLU A 71 -9.88 -8.17 2.10
C GLU A 71 -9.31 -8.44 0.70
N TRP A 72 -9.99 -9.28 -0.10
CA TRP A 72 -9.58 -9.50 -1.49
C TRP A 72 -9.63 -8.21 -2.30
N GLU A 73 -10.68 -7.39 -2.18
CA GLU A 73 -10.79 -6.10 -2.86
C GLU A 73 -9.65 -5.14 -2.49
N LEU A 74 -9.22 -5.13 -1.22
CA LEU A 74 -8.08 -4.32 -0.80
C LEU A 74 -6.78 -4.73 -1.51
N ILE A 75 -6.54 -6.03 -1.65
CA ILE A 75 -5.35 -6.55 -2.34
C ILE A 75 -5.49 -6.39 -3.85
N ALA A 76 -6.68 -6.61 -4.41
CA ALA A 76 -6.96 -6.45 -5.83
C ALA A 76 -6.74 -5.01 -6.33
N ALA A 77 -6.89 -4.00 -5.46
CA ALA A 77 -6.62 -2.61 -5.80
C ALA A 77 -5.19 -2.39 -6.36
N PHE A 78 -4.23 -3.20 -5.95
CA PHE A 78 -2.84 -3.09 -6.42
C PHE A 78 -2.65 -3.48 -7.89
N GLN A 79 -3.61 -4.19 -8.53
CA GLN A 79 -3.59 -4.43 -9.99
C GLN A 79 -3.68 -3.12 -10.79
N ASP A 80 -4.37 -2.16 -10.23
CA ASP A 80 -4.61 -0.87 -10.88
C ASP A 80 -3.56 0.20 -10.52
N PHE A 81 -2.55 -0.16 -9.70
CA PHE A 81 -1.47 0.75 -9.35
C PHE A 81 -0.72 1.24 -10.61
N PRO A 82 -0.43 2.54 -10.75
CA PRO A 82 -0.68 3.65 -9.81
C PRO A 82 -1.97 4.47 -10.10
N ASN A 83 -2.99 3.90 -10.73
CA ASN A 83 -4.23 4.58 -11.05
C ASN A 83 -5.13 4.73 -9.81
N LEU A 84 -5.02 5.87 -9.12
CA LEU A 84 -5.75 6.14 -7.87
C LEU A 84 -7.27 6.02 -8.00
N GLU A 85 -7.85 6.44 -9.14
CA GLU A 85 -9.30 6.41 -9.34
C GLU A 85 -9.83 4.97 -9.42
N LYS A 86 -9.08 4.08 -10.06
CA LYS A 86 -9.42 2.66 -10.10
C LYS A 86 -9.17 1.96 -8.75
N MET A 87 -8.06 2.26 -8.09
CA MET A 87 -7.79 1.77 -6.73
C MET A 87 -8.91 2.19 -5.77
N GLU A 88 -9.40 3.44 -5.87
CA GLU A 88 -10.52 3.93 -5.05
C GLU A 88 -11.78 3.09 -5.24
N GLN A 89 -12.09 2.63 -6.47
CA GLN A 89 -13.26 1.78 -6.72
C GLN A 89 -13.18 0.46 -5.94
N HIS A 90 -12.00 -0.15 -5.88
CA HIS A 90 -11.75 -1.32 -5.05
C HIS A 90 -11.97 -1.02 -3.56
N TYR A 91 -11.40 0.07 -3.04
CA TYR A 91 -11.57 0.47 -1.65
C TYR A 91 -13.02 0.80 -1.29
N GLN A 92 -13.79 1.38 -2.21
CA GLN A 92 -15.24 1.61 -2.01
C GLN A 92 -16.03 0.29 -1.96
N ARG A 93 -15.65 -0.72 -2.74
CA ARG A 93 -16.25 -2.05 -2.64
C ARG A 93 -15.87 -2.72 -1.31
N ALA A 94 -14.60 -2.69 -0.93
CA ALA A 94 -14.14 -3.19 0.35
C ALA A 94 -14.90 -2.55 1.52
N LYS A 95 -15.08 -1.23 1.51
CA LYS A 95 -15.83 -0.51 2.56
C LYS A 95 -17.28 -0.99 2.72
N ARG A 96 -17.93 -1.40 1.63
CA ARG A 96 -19.31 -1.92 1.71
C ARG A 96 -19.37 -3.35 2.24
N LEU A 97 -18.30 -4.09 2.14
CA LEU A 97 -18.21 -5.51 2.51
C LEU A 97 -17.66 -5.72 3.92
N MET A 98 -16.68 -4.92 4.32
CA MET A 98 -15.97 -5.10 5.58
C MET A 98 -16.71 -4.45 6.75
N THR A 99 -16.77 -5.16 7.86
CA THR A 99 -17.34 -4.69 9.13
C THR A 99 -16.27 -4.27 10.15
N ALA A 100 -15.00 -4.58 9.87
CA ALA A 100 -13.84 -4.23 10.70
C ALA A 100 -12.64 -3.91 9.79
N PRO A 101 -11.63 -3.21 10.30
CA PRO A 101 -10.39 -2.99 9.54
C PRO A 101 -9.72 -4.29 9.14
N SER A 102 -8.98 -4.23 8.02
CA SER A 102 -8.21 -5.35 7.48
C SER A 102 -7.30 -6.00 8.51
N VAL A 103 -7.25 -7.34 8.46
CA VAL A 103 -6.32 -8.16 9.25
C VAL A 103 -5.07 -8.56 8.46
N ILE A 104 -5.00 -8.21 7.17
CA ILE A 104 -3.84 -8.49 6.32
C ILE A 104 -2.69 -7.55 6.66
N PHE A 105 -2.99 -6.25 6.82
CA PHE A 105 -1.97 -5.23 7.06
C PHE A 105 -1.67 -5.12 8.55
N THR A 106 -0.40 -5.30 8.92
CA THR A 106 0.06 -5.19 10.30
C THR A 106 0.81 -3.88 10.53
N VAL A 107 0.86 -3.46 11.80
CA VAL A 107 1.62 -2.27 12.21
C VAL A 107 3.10 -2.47 11.89
N GLY A 108 3.69 -1.52 11.19
CA GLY A 108 5.11 -1.54 10.82
C GLY A 108 5.41 -2.16 9.46
N GLU A 109 4.43 -2.77 8.79
CA GLU A 109 4.64 -3.19 7.40
C GLU A 109 4.85 -1.98 6.47
N PRO A 110 5.78 -2.07 5.49
CA PRO A 110 6.07 -0.97 4.60
C PRO A 110 4.89 -0.70 3.65
N PHE A 111 4.43 0.56 3.62
CA PHE A 111 3.38 0.98 2.68
C PHE A 111 3.92 1.26 1.28
N LEU A 112 5.07 1.91 1.17
CA LEU A 112 5.61 2.43 -0.09
C LEU A 112 6.46 1.42 -0.87
N PHE A 113 6.44 0.15 -0.53
CA PHE A 113 7.15 -0.92 -1.24
C PHE A 113 8.62 -0.57 -1.56
N GLY A 114 9.32 0.03 -0.59
CA GLY A 114 10.70 0.48 -0.73
C GLY A 114 10.90 1.86 -1.36
N SER A 115 9.86 2.51 -1.86
CA SER A 115 9.94 3.92 -2.26
C SER A 115 9.88 4.84 -1.04
N ILE A 116 10.68 5.90 -1.08
CA ILE A 116 10.68 6.98 -0.08
C ILE A 116 10.02 8.26 -0.61
N SER A 117 9.38 8.19 -1.77
CA SER A 117 8.72 9.32 -2.42
C SER A 117 7.35 8.90 -2.96
N MET A 118 6.32 9.57 -2.51
CA MET A 118 4.96 9.42 -3.02
C MET A 118 4.80 10.01 -4.42
N TRP A 119 5.53 11.06 -4.72
CA TRP A 119 5.55 11.65 -6.06
C TRP A 119 5.98 10.62 -7.11
N ARG A 120 7.08 9.92 -6.89
CA ARG A 120 7.58 8.90 -7.83
C ARG A 120 6.58 7.77 -8.08
N LEU A 121 5.72 7.48 -7.10
CA LEU A 121 4.73 6.42 -7.21
C LEU A 121 3.49 6.85 -8.00
N PHE A 122 2.99 8.08 -7.78
CA PHE A 122 1.65 8.46 -8.23
C PHE A 122 1.60 9.61 -9.24
N TYR A 123 2.68 10.36 -9.44
CA TYR A 123 2.72 11.40 -10.47
C TYR A 123 3.00 10.79 -11.84
N THR A 124 1.95 10.50 -12.59
CA THR A 124 2.03 9.82 -13.89
C THR A 124 1.76 10.73 -15.08
N LYS A 125 1.18 11.91 -14.86
CA LYS A 125 0.82 12.85 -15.93
C LYS A 125 1.34 14.24 -15.65
N PRO A 126 2.10 14.84 -16.60
CA PRO A 126 2.57 16.22 -16.46
C PRO A 126 1.41 17.21 -16.26
N GLY A 127 1.59 18.15 -15.33
CA GLY A 127 0.60 19.20 -15.04
C GLY A 127 -0.49 18.81 -14.04
N GLU A 128 -0.61 17.54 -13.62
CA GLU A 128 -1.66 17.08 -12.71
C GLU A 128 -1.20 16.97 -11.22
N LEU A 129 -0.18 17.70 -10.80
CA LEU A 129 0.35 17.61 -9.43
C LEU A 129 -0.72 17.84 -8.35
N GLU A 130 -1.44 18.96 -8.43
CA GLU A 130 -2.47 19.31 -7.45
C GLU A 130 -3.67 18.35 -7.51
N ARG A 131 -4.13 18.02 -8.70
CA ARG A 131 -5.21 17.06 -8.88
C ARG A 131 -4.85 15.68 -8.30
N THR A 132 -3.62 15.23 -8.53
CA THR A 132 -3.13 13.97 -7.96
C THR A 132 -3.08 14.06 -6.44
N ALA A 133 -2.63 15.19 -5.87
CA ALA A 133 -2.61 15.39 -4.42
C ALA A 133 -4.02 15.31 -3.80
N GLU A 134 -5.00 16.00 -4.38
CA GLU A 134 -6.40 15.97 -3.92
C GLU A 134 -7.00 14.56 -4.02
N THR A 135 -6.71 13.86 -5.12
CA THR A 135 -7.18 12.48 -5.31
C THR A 135 -6.53 11.56 -4.29
N LEU A 136 -5.23 11.69 -4.09
CA LEU A 136 -4.49 10.85 -3.14
C LEU A 136 -4.96 11.08 -1.69
N GLU A 137 -5.21 12.31 -1.27
CA GLU A 137 -5.76 12.62 0.05
C GLU A 137 -7.07 11.87 0.30
N ARG A 138 -8.00 11.95 -0.67
CA ARG A 138 -9.29 11.26 -0.57
C ARG A 138 -9.13 9.74 -0.54
N VAL A 139 -8.31 9.20 -1.42
CA VAL A 139 -8.06 7.75 -1.52
C VAL A 139 -7.37 7.23 -0.27
N MET A 140 -6.37 7.95 0.24
CA MET A 140 -5.65 7.54 1.45
C MET A 140 -6.49 7.65 2.71
N GLN A 141 -7.41 8.62 2.80
CA GLN A 141 -8.37 8.68 3.89
C GLN A 141 -9.24 7.42 3.95
N LEU A 142 -9.75 6.99 2.79
CA LEU A 142 -10.54 5.77 2.67
C LEU A 142 -9.69 4.52 3.01
N TYR A 143 -8.53 4.38 2.39
CA TYR A 143 -7.60 3.27 2.62
C TYR A 143 -7.21 3.14 4.10
N ASN A 144 -6.82 4.25 4.74
CA ASN A 144 -6.45 4.27 6.14
C ASN A 144 -7.60 3.83 7.07
N SER A 145 -8.84 4.17 6.73
CA SER A 145 -10.01 3.72 7.49
C SER A 145 -10.23 2.21 7.41
N LEU A 146 -9.86 1.59 6.29
CA LEU A 146 -9.98 0.16 6.03
C LEU A 146 -8.80 -0.66 6.58
N THR A 147 -7.63 -0.05 6.76
CA THR A 147 -6.39 -0.74 7.11
C THR A 147 -5.82 -0.33 8.46
N ALA A 148 -6.65 0.26 9.33
CA ALA A 148 -6.24 0.79 10.63
C ALA A 148 -5.03 1.76 10.54
N GLY A 149 -4.93 2.51 9.42
CA GLY A 149 -3.91 3.53 9.24
C GLY A 149 -2.58 3.03 8.68
N HIS A 150 -2.57 1.89 7.96
CA HIS A 150 -1.35 1.34 7.35
C HIS A 150 -0.60 2.35 6.45
N GLY A 151 -1.31 3.23 5.72
CA GLY A 151 -0.72 4.26 4.86
C GLY A 151 -0.62 5.66 5.50
N SER A 152 -0.68 5.78 6.83
CA SER A 152 -0.68 7.08 7.52
C SER A 152 0.57 7.89 7.21
N GLY A 153 0.36 9.17 6.87
CA GLY A 153 1.41 10.11 6.50
C GLY A 153 1.73 10.16 5.00
N ALA A 154 1.21 9.22 4.20
CA ALA A 154 1.53 9.13 2.78
C ALA A 154 0.94 10.29 1.95
N ALA A 155 -0.29 10.72 2.25
CA ALA A 155 -0.92 11.86 1.56
C ALA A 155 -0.22 13.18 1.90
N GLU A 156 0.11 13.37 3.17
CA GLU A 156 0.87 14.52 3.66
C GLU A 156 2.27 14.57 3.02
N LEU A 157 2.95 13.42 2.91
CA LEU A 157 4.23 13.32 2.23
C LEU A 157 4.13 13.78 0.78
N TYR A 158 3.15 13.27 0.01
CA TYR A 158 2.94 13.71 -1.36
C TYR A 158 2.69 15.22 -1.44
N ARG A 159 1.80 15.75 -0.60
CA ARG A 159 1.48 17.18 -0.56
C ARG A 159 2.74 18.02 -0.26
N GLY A 160 3.55 17.61 0.67
CA GLY A 160 4.82 18.25 1.00
C GLY A 160 5.81 18.22 -0.18
N GLU A 161 5.92 17.09 -0.89
CA GLU A 161 6.75 16.98 -2.09
C GLU A 161 6.26 17.93 -3.21
N VAL A 162 4.95 18.06 -3.41
CA VAL A 162 4.35 19.01 -4.36
C VAL A 162 4.69 20.45 -3.97
N CYS A 163 4.50 20.81 -2.70
CA CYS A 163 4.84 22.15 -2.20
C CYS A 163 6.32 22.48 -2.40
N CYS A 164 7.20 21.54 -2.08
CA CYS A 164 8.65 21.70 -2.26
C CYS A 164 9.00 21.93 -3.74
N ALA A 165 8.42 21.15 -4.65
CA ALA A 165 8.64 21.29 -6.09
C ALA A 165 8.14 22.63 -6.65
N GLN A 166 7.13 23.22 -6.02
CA GLN A 166 6.58 24.53 -6.39
C GLN A 166 7.28 25.72 -5.71
N GLY A 167 8.31 25.47 -4.90
CA GLY A 167 9.00 26.52 -4.14
C GLY A 167 8.22 27.02 -2.91
N ARG A 168 7.13 26.37 -2.53
CA ARG A 168 6.34 26.68 -1.33
C ARG A 168 6.96 26.00 -0.10
N PHE A 169 8.17 26.40 0.23
CA PHE A 169 9.01 25.72 1.21
C PHE A 169 8.42 25.71 2.63
N ALA A 170 7.71 26.77 3.04
CA ALA A 170 7.04 26.83 4.35
C ALA A 170 5.92 25.79 4.44
N ASP A 171 5.12 25.65 3.40
CA ASP A 171 4.05 24.63 3.34
C ASP A 171 4.65 23.22 3.28
N ALA A 172 5.72 23.03 2.51
CA ALA A 172 6.44 21.76 2.42
C ALA A 172 6.96 21.30 3.79
N GLU A 173 7.45 22.21 4.62
CA GLU A 173 7.89 21.93 5.98
C GLU A 173 6.73 21.46 6.87
N ILE A 174 5.60 22.18 6.83
CA ILE A 174 4.39 21.82 7.59
C ILE A 174 3.92 20.40 7.23
N TYR A 175 3.75 20.11 5.94
CA TYR A 175 3.34 18.79 5.48
C TYR A 175 4.38 17.71 5.78
N GLY A 176 5.67 18.02 5.68
CA GLY A 176 6.75 17.13 6.03
C GLY A 176 6.68 16.69 7.50
N TYR A 177 6.47 17.62 8.44
CA TYR A 177 6.27 17.28 9.85
C TYR A 177 4.96 16.53 10.13
N GLN A 178 3.87 16.86 9.43
CA GLN A 178 2.62 16.11 9.53
C GLN A 178 2.81 14.65 9.09
N ALA A 179 3.47 14.43 7.95
CA ALA A 179 3.81 13.10 7.46
C ALA A 179 4.70 12.34 8.44
N LEU A 180 5.75 12.99 8.95
CA LEU A 180 6.67 12.43 9.93
C LEU A 180 5.94 11.98 11.21
N TYR A 181 5.10 12.86 11.77
CA TYR A 181 4.37 12.55 12.98
C TYR A 181 3.37 11.40 12.79
N ALA A 182 2.56 11.44 11.73
CA ALA A 182 1.58 10.41 11.43
C ALA A 182 2.25 9.04 11.20
N SER A 183 3.35 9.00 10.46
CA SER A 183 4.08 7.76 10.16
C SER A 183 4.79 7.16 11.38
N LEU A 184 5.35 8.00 12.25
CA LEU A 184 5.98 7.54 13.50
C LEU A 184 4.97 6.88 14.44
N GLN A 185 3.76 7.45 14.57
CA GLN A 185 2.70 6.84 15.39
C GLN A 185 2.31 5.45 14.92
N ARG A 186 2.40 5.19 13.63
CA ARG A 186 2.05 3.91 13.00
C ARG A 186 3.25 3.02 12.67
N LYS A 187 4.46 3.46 13.06
CA LYS A 187 5.73 2.74 12.78
C LYS A 187 5.96 2.47 11.28
N ASN A 188 5.45 3.36 10.42
CA ASN A 188 5.62 3.24 8.98
C ASN A 188 6.99 3.80 8.56
N ALA A 189 8.01 2.95 8.56
CA ALA A 189 9.38 3.34 8.31
C ALA A 189 9.58 4.04 6.95
N CYS A 190 8.95 3.54 5.87
CA CYS A 190 9.12 4.12 4.53
C CYS A 190 8.63 5.57 4.46
N VAL A 191 7.42 5.85 4.98
CA VAL A 191 6.89 7.22 5.02
C VAL A 191 7.71 8.09 5.96
N THR A 192 8.18 7.55 7.10
CA THR A 192 9.07 8.26 8.03
C THR A 192 10.37 8.71 7.34
N TYR A 193 11.02 7.82 6.60
CA TYR A 193 12.23 8.16 5.83
C TYR A 193 11.94 9.15 4.71
N GLY A 194 10.83 9.00 3.99
CA GLY A 194 10.40 9.94 2.96
C GLY A 194 10.16 11.34 3.51
N ALA A 195 9.49 11.45 4.65
CA ALA A 195 9.26 12.72 5.32
C ALA A 195 10.56 13.38 5.81
N ALA A 196 11.47 12.58 6.39
CA ALA A 196 12.79 13.09 6.80
C ALA A 196 13.61 13.58 5.59
N LEU A 197 13.59 12.85 4.47
CA LEU A 197 14.26 13.28 3.23
C LEU A 197 13.64 14.56 2.68
N LEU A 198 12.30 14.67 2.65
CA LEU A 198 11.62 15.88 2.24
C LEU A 198 12.04 17.09 3.09
N LEU A 199 12.03 16.96 4.42
CA LEU A 199 12.42 18.02 5.35
C LEU A 199 13.88 18.43 5.15
N GLY A 200 14.80 17.47 5.00
CA GLY A 200 16.20 17.74 4.73
C GLY A 200 16.41 18.44 3.38
N THR A 201 15.73 17.98 2.32
CA THR A 201 15.80 18.62 1.00
C THR A 201 15.24 20.03 1.05
N ASN A 202 14.12 20.23 1.75
CA ASN A 202 13.49 21.54 1.93
C ASN A 202 14.41 22.52 2.67
N ALA A 203 15.11 22.07 3.72
CA ALA A 203 16.09 22.88 4.44
C ALA A 203 17.26 23.32 3.53
N VAL A 204 17.78 22.41 2.71
CA VAL A 204 18.84 22.74 1.73
C VAL A 204 18.38 23.81 0.74
N TYR A 205 17.16 23.71 0.20
CA TYR A 205 16.64 24.72 -0.74
C TYR A 205 16.41 26.08 -0.10
N ARG A 206 16.12 26.13 1.19
CA ARG A 206 16.01 27.38 1.96
C ARG A 206 17.37 27.97 2.39
N GLY A 207 18.45 27.20 2.28
CA GLY A 207 19.77 27.58 2.78
C GLY A 207 19.91 27.42 4.29
N ASP A 208 19.07 26.66 4.94
CA ASP A 208 19.11 26.33 6.37
C ASP A 208 20.05 25.10 6.56
N LEU A 209 21.36 25.31 6.59
CA LEU A 209 22.38 24.26 6.72
C LEU A 209 22.97 24.23 8.11
#